data_9af23519d1bfbd6423f261d404714e71
#
_entry.id   9af23519d1bfbd6423f261d404714e71
#
_cell.length_a   1.000
_cell.length_b   1.000
_cell.length_c   1.000
_cell.angle_alpha   90.00
_cell.angle_beta   90.00
_cell.angle_gamma   90.00
#
_symmetry.space_group_name_H-M   'P 1'
#
loop_
_entity.id
_entity.type
_entity.pdbx_description
1 polymer ?
#
loop_
_entity_poly.entity_id
_entity_poly.type
_entity_poly.pdbx_seq_one_letter_code
_entity_poly.pdbx_strand_id
1 'polypeptide(L)'
;MHKQLPDFQQLQYQFAAHIRNPERNEIPSDIEDRRMAIYRDLFFNNVKGFLEGIFPVFRKISSDDYWLHLARDFFDKHHCHTPYFLEIGQEFLEYINNEREPSEQDPAFMKELLHYEWVELALDASEVELPMDNVDANGDLLAGHPAQSPLAWLLSYQFPVHCIRPDYQPEVPSETPTFLIAYRDREDEVNFMEVNSVTGRLLYLLSEDASMSGETALKQIAEEMQHPDPEQVIQGGLNTMEHLRAKGIILGTTQ
;
A
#
# COMPACT_ATOMS: atom_id res chain seq x y z
N MET A 1 16.43 -19.28 33.53
CA MET A 1 15.35 -20.22 33.94
C MET A 1 14.22 -20.04 32.91
N HIS A 2 14.11 -20.95 31.95
CA HIS A 2 12.93 -20.98 31.05
C HIS A 2 11.73 -21.41 31.88
N LYS A 3 10.75 -20.52 32.04
CA LYS A 3 9.46 -20.85 32.64
C LYS A 3 8.78 -21.88 31.74
N GLN A 4 8.59 -23.10 32.23
CA GLN A 4 7.84 -24.12 31.51
C GLN A 4 6.42 -23.61 31.27
N LEU A 5 5.97 -23.58 30.02
CA LEU A 5 4.60 -23.13 29.69
C LEU A 5 3.57 -24.10 30.30
N PRO A 6 2.39 -23.61 30.71
CA PRO A 6 1.29 -24.46 31.12
C PRO A 6 0.90 -25.46 30.02
N ASP A 7 0.46 -26.66 30.39
CA ASP A 7 0.15 -27.75 29.44
C ASP A 7 -0.83 -27.34 28.34
N PHE A 8 -1.84 -26.54 28.67
CA PHE A 8 -2.81 -26.05 27.67
C PHE A 8 -2.17 -25.10 26.64
N GLN A 9 -1.20 -24.28 27.05
CA GLN A 9 -0.49 -23.39 26.12
C GLN A 9 0.45 -24.20 25.21
N GLN A 10 1.10 -25.23 25.74
CA GLN A 10 1.91 -26.12 24.92
C GLN A 10 1.05 -26.82 23.85
N LEU A 11 -0.13 -27.28 24.22
CA LEU A 11 -1.08 -27.88 23.28
C LEU A 11 -1.55 -26.89 22.22
N GLN A 12 -1.85 -25.64 22.60
CA GLN A 12 -2.23 -24.58 21.65
C GLN A 12 -1.11 -24.28 20.63
N TYR A 13 0.14 -24.18 21.10
CA TYR A 13 1.29 -23.95 20.21
C TYR A 13 1.52 -25.15 19.28
N GLN A 14 1.41 -26.38 19.78
CA GLN A 14 1.53 -27.58 18.97
C GLN A 14 0.43 -27.65 17.90
N PHE A 15 -0.81 -27.34 18.28
CA PHE A 15 -1.95 -27.27 17.37
C PHE A 15 -1.73 -26.23 16.27
N ALA A 16 -1.35 -25.01 16.64
CA ALA A 16 -1.09 -23.94 15.70
C ALA A 16 0.10 -24.26 14.77
N ALA A 17 1.18 -24.83 15.30
CA ALA A 17 2.34 -25.22 14.51
C ALA A 17 1.98 -26.31 13.49
N HIS A 18 1.18 -27.31 13.88
CA HIS A 18 0.72 -28.34 12.97
C HIS A 18 -0.20 -27.79 11.86
N ILE A 19 -1.10 -26.85 12.19
CA ILE A 19 -1.96 -26.18 11.18
C ILE A 19 -1.12 -25.44 10.16
N ARG A 20 -0.09 -24.70 10.63
CA ARG A 20 0.80 -23.91 9.76
C ARG A 20 1.64 -24.80 8.85
N ASN A 21 2.26 -25.83 9.41
CA ASN A 21 3.10 -26.75 8.65
C ASN A 21 2.98 -28.19 9.18
N PRO A 22 2.07 -28.99 8.62
CA PRO A 22 1.83 -30.36 9.05
C PRO A 22 2.96 -31.34 8.69
N GLU A 23 3.83 -30.97 7.74
CA GLU A 23 4.97 -31.81 7.34
C GLU A 23 6.13 -31.76 8.36
N ARG A 24 6.26 -30.61 9.06
CA ARG A 24 7.33 -30.37 10.05
C ARG A 24 6.88 -30.59 11.49
N ASN A 25 5.59 -30.48 11.76
CA ASN A 25 5.04 -30.52 13.10
C ASN A 25 4.06 -31.68 13.25
N GLU A 26 4.28 -32.49 14.28
CA GLU A 26 3.40 -33.61 14.56
C GLU A 26 2.01 -33.14 15.02
N ILE A 27 1.00 -33.97 14.73
CA ILE A 27 -0.37 -33.76 15.21
C ILE A 27 -0.42 -33.92 16.72
N PRO A 28 -1.20 -33.11 17.46
CA PRO A 28 -1.45 -33.33 18.88
C PRO A 28 -2.07 -34.73 19.12
N SER A 29 -1.54 -35.48 20.09
CA SER A 29 -1.82 -36.90 20.31
C SER A 29 -3.30 -37.25 20.51
N ASP A 30 -4.10 -36.30 21.01
CA ASP A 30 -5.50 -36.53 21.37
C ASP A 30 -6.50 -36.11 20.28
N ILE A 31 -5.99 -35.74 19.07
CA ILE A 31 -6.82 -35.28 17.96
C ILE A 31 -6.65 -36.18 16.74
N GLU A 32 -7.76 -36.66 16.21
CA GLU A 32 -7.78 -37.45 14.98
C GLU A 32 -7.32 -36.60 13.77
N ASP A 33 -6.47 -37.14 12.90
CA ASP A 33 -5.98 -36.44 11.71
C ASP A 33 -7.12 -35.93 10.79
N ARG A 34 -8.20 -36.68 10.67
CA ARG A 34 -9.40 -36.26 9.92
C ARG A 34 -9.97 -34.94 10.44
N ARG A 35 -9.95 -34.71 11.77
CA ARG A 35 -10.43 -33.46 12.37
C ARG A 35 -9.42 -32.35 12.15
N MET A 36 -8.12 -32.64 12.30
CA MET A 36 -7.06 -31.66 12.04
C MET A 36 -7.04 -31.21 10.59
N ALA A 37 -7.33 -32.12 9.63
CA ALA A 37 -7.41 -31.76 8.21
C ALA A 37 -8.44 -30.65 7.95
N ILE A 38 -9.61 -30.70 8.61
CA ILE A 38 -10.62 -29.67 8.50
C ILE A 38 -10.07 -28.29 8.95
N TYR A 39 -9.34 -28.25 10.06
CA TYR A 39 -8.75 -27.00 10.56
C TYR A 39 -7.61 -26.52 9.66
N ARG A 40 -6.71 -27.42 9.21
CA ARG A 40 -5.64 -27.09 8.26
C ARG A 40 -6.19 -26.41 7.00
N ASP A 41 -7.22 -27.02 6.41
CA ASP A 41 -7.84 -26.51 5.19
C ASP A 41 -8.59 -25.20 5.43
N LEU A 42 -9.35 -25.12 6.53
CA LEU A 42 -10.11 -23.92 6.88
C LEU A 42 -9.20 -22.70 7.08
N PHE A 43 -8.19 -22.83 7.94
CA PHE A 43 -7.31 -21.69 8.25
C PHE A 43 -6.50 -21.26 7.03
N PHE A 44 -5.92 -22.21 6.31
CA PHE A 44 -5.15 -21.86 5.12
C PHE A 44 -6.01 -21.26 4.01
N ASN A 45 -7.17 -21.85 3.73
CA ASN A 45 -8.05 -21.34 2.69
C ASN A 45 -8.60 -19.93 3.03
N ASN A 46 -8.85 -19.65 4.32
CA ASN A 46 -9.23 -18.32 4.74
C ASN A 46 -8.11 -17.30 4.47
N VAL A 47 -6.88 -17.57 4.93
CA VAL A 47 -5.73 -16.68 4.67
C VAL A 47 -5.51 -16.50 3.18
N LYS A 48 -5.47 -17.58 2.42
CA LYS A 48 -5.32 -17.54 0.96
C LYS A 48 -6.43 -16.72 0.30
N GLY A 49 -7.69 -16.90 0.73
CA GLY A 49 -8.83 -16.15 0.20
C GLY A 49 -8.75 -14.65 0.48
N PHE A 50 -8.31 -14.24 1.67
CA PHE A 50 -8.05 -12.82 1.96
C PHE A 50 -6.97 -12.24 1.06
N LEU A 51 -5.84 -12.95 0.89
CA LEU A 51 -4.77 -12.49 0.00
C LEU A 51 -5.23 -12.40 -1.46
N GLU A 52 -6.04 -13.34 -1.94
CA GLU A 52 -6.63 -13.30 -3.30
C GLU A 52 -7.58 -12.11 -3.49
N GLY A 53 -8.28 -11.70 -2.44
CA GLY A 53 -9.14 -10.51 -2.45
C GLY A 53 -8.37 -9.20 -2.45
N ILE A 54 -7.24 -9.15 -1.74
CA ILE A 54 -6.41 -7.93 -1.61
C ILE A 54 -5.50 -7.75 -2.82
N PHE A 55 -5.01 -8.86 -3.43
CA PHE A 55 -4.03 -8.84 -4.52
C PHE A 55 -4.58 -9.49 -5.80
N PRO A 56 -5.74 -9.03 -6.33
CA PRO A 56 -6.42 -9.69 -7.44
C PRO A 56 -5.64 -9.65 -8.75
N VAL A 57 -4.90 -8.58 -9.05
CA VAL A 57 -4.09 -8.48 -10.27
C VAL A 57 -2.88 -9.39 -10.17
N PHE A 58 -2.15 -9.33 -9.05
CA PHE A 58 -1.00 -10.20 -8.83
C PHE A 58 -1.40 -11.68 -8.84
N ARG A 59 -2.52 -12.03 -8.20
CA ARG A 59 -3.09 -13.38 -8.25
C ARG A 59 -3.41 -13.81 -9.69
N LYS A 60 -4.00 -12.94 -10.48
CA LYS A 60 -4.43 -13.24 -11.85
C LYS A 60 -3.26 -13.48 -12.82
N ILE A 61 -2.13 -12.81 -12.61
CA ILE A 61 -0.92 -12.98 -13.43
C ILE A 61 -0.01 -14.11 -12.94
N SER A 62 -0.21 -14.58 -11.71
CA SER A 62 0.54 -15.69 -11.11
C SER A 62 -0.03 -17.04 -11.55
N SER A 63 0.83 -18.04 -11.73
CA SER A 63 0.38 -19.42 -11.86
C SER A 63 -0.21 -19.93 -10.54
N ASP A 64 -1.11 -20.92 -10.61
CA ASP A 64 -1.73 -21.49 -9.40
C ASP A 64 -0.69 -22.09 -8.45
N ASP A 65 0.32 -22.78 -9.00
CA ASP A 65 1.38 -23.39 -8.20
C ASP A 65 2.25 -22.34 -7.50
N TYR A 66 2.66 -21.28 -8.22
CA TYR A 66 3.46 -20.20 -7.64
C TYR A 66 2.68 -19.48 -6.52
N TRP A 67 1.41 -19.13 -6.78
CA TRP A 67 0.56 -18.48 -5.78
C TRP A 67 0.35 -19.34 -4.54
N LEU A 68 0.07 -20.65 -4.75
CA LEU A 68 -0.12 -21.58 -3.65
C LEU A 68 1.13 -21.70 -2.78
N HIS A 69 2.32 -21.81 -3.40
CA HIS A 69 3.58 -21.83 -2.68
C HIS A 69 3.83 -20.54 -1.90
N LEU A 70 3.58 -19.38 -2.51
CA LEU A 70 3.77 -18.08 -1.88
C LEU A 70 2.87 -17.92 -0.65
N ALA A 71 1.58 -18.24 -0.78
CA ALA A 71 0.62 -18.19 0.32
C ALA A 71 0.94 -19.19 1.44
N ARG A 72 1.42 -20.40 1.09
CA ARG A 72 1.86 -21.40 2.08
C ARG A 72 3.10 -20.95 2.83
N ASP A 73 4.07 -20.39 2.13
CA ASP A 73 5.31 -19.91 2.73
C ASP A 73 5.06 -18.78 3.73
N PHE A 74 4.20 -17.83 3.36
CA PHE A 74 3.71 -16.79 4.27
C PHE A 74 3.02 -17.41 5.51
N PHE A 75 2.07 -18.31 5.29
CA PHE A 75 1.29 -18.92 6.37
C PHE A 75 2.14 -19.75 7.34
N ASP A 76 3.19 -20.41 6.85
CA ASP A 76 4.14 -21.18 7.66
C ASP A 76 5.10 -20.29 8.45
N LYS A 77 5.74 -19.31 7.78
CA LYS A 77 6.90 -18.59 8.31
C LYS A 77 6.54 -17.30 9.04
N HIS A 78 5.58 -16.53 8.50
CA HIS A 78 5.25 -15.24 9.07
C HIS A 78 4.40 -15.37 10.34
N HIS A 79 4.77 -14.60 11.37
CA HIS A 79 4.00 -14.49 12.59
C HIS A 79 3.30 -13.13 12.61
N CYS A 80 2.00 -13.11 12.20
CA CYS A 80 1.21 -11.89 12.20
C CYS A 80 1.25 -11.19 13.57
N HIS A 81 1.44 -9.89 13.54
CA HIS A 81 1.54 -9.03 14.72
C HIS A 81 0.18 -8.49 15.16
N THR A 82 -0.80 -8.54 14.26
CA THR A 82 -2.15 -8.05 14.47
C THR A 82 -3.18 -9.19 14.41
N PRO A 83 -4.26 -9.11 15.24
CA PRO A 83 -5.38 -10.04 15.14
C PRO A 83 -6.42 -9.63 14.08
N TYR A 84 -6.27 -8.48 13.43
CA TYR A 84 -7.26 -7.95 12.49
C TYR A 84 -7.05 -8.48 11.07
N PHE A 85 -8.08 -9.10 10.52
CA PHE A 85 -8.02 -9.67 9.17
C PHE A 85 -7.83 -8.63 8.06
N LEU A 86 -8.28 -7.39 8.27
CA LEU A 86 -8.06 -6.28 7.33
C LEU A 86 -6.58 -5.93 7.17
N GLU A 87 -5.77 -6.20 8.18
CA GLU A 87 -4.34 -5.89 8.19
C GLU A 87 -3.49 -7.03 7.60
N ILE A 88 -4.09 -8.16 7.20
CA ILE A 88 -3.35 -9.31 6.65
C ILE A 88 -2.59 -8.96 5.36
N GLY A 89 -3.08 -7.98 4.59
CA GLY A 89 -2.38 -7.46 3.42
C GLY A 89 -1.08 -6.77 3.79
N GLN A 90 -1.09 -5.97 4.86
CA GLN A 90 0.11 -5.32 5.40
C GLN A 90 1.10 -6.34 5.94
N GLU A 91 0.63 -7.34 6.69
CA GLU A 91 1.47 -8.44 7.20
C GLU A 91 2.11 -9.22 6.03
N PHE A 92 1.37 -9.44 4.95
CA PHE A 92 1.92 -10.07 3.76
C PHE A 92 3.00 -9.23 3.07
N LEU A 93 2.80 -7.90 2.97
CA LEU A 93 3.82 -6.98 2.46
C LEU A 93 5.08 -6.97 3.35
N GLU A 94 4.90 -6.97 4.67
CA GLU A 94 5.99 -7.07 5.63
C GLU A 94 6.82 -8.34 5.39
N TYR A 95 6.15 -9.49 5.28
CA TYR A 95 6.78 -10.76 4.97
C TYR A 95 7.56 -10.73 3.64
N ILE A 96 6.95 -10.23 2.56
CA ILE A 96 7.58 -10.14 1.23
C ILE A 96 8.81 -9.23 1.24
N ASN A 97 8.75 -8.14 1.99
CA ASN A 97 9.83 -7.16 1.99
C ASN A 97 11.00 -7.52 2.88
N ASN A 98 10.74 -8.14 4.05
CA ASN A 98 11.70 -8.24 5.14
C ASN A 98 12.10 -9.67 5.54
N GLU A 99 11.25 -10.68 5.26
CA GLU A 99 11.47 -12.03 5.75
C GLU A 99 11.72 -13.07 4.64
N ARG A 100 11.07 -12.86 3.50
CA ARG A 100 11.14 -13.82 2.40
C ARG A 100 12.39 -13.61 1.54
N GLU A 101 13.11 -14.70 1.28
CA GLU A 101 14.16 -14.69 0.26
C GLU A 101 13.56 -14.59 -1.15
N PRO A 102 14.09 -13.70 -2.02
CA PRO A 102 13.63 -13.60 -3.40
C PRO A 102 13.78 -14.91 -4.17
N SER A 103 12.86 -15.18 -5.08
CA SER A 103 12.89 -16.31 -5.99
C SER A 103 13.14 -15.86 -7.44
N GLU A 104 13.75 -16.70 -8.26
CA GLU A 104 13.90 -16.47 -9.71
C GLU A 104 12.55 -16.38 -10.45
N GLN A 105 11.48 -16.87 -9.82
CA GLN A 105 10.13 -16.80 -10.37
C GLN A 105 9.42 -15.49 -10.04
N ASP A 106 9.99 -14.66 -9.16
CA ASP A 106 9.38 -13.41 -8.76
C ASP A 106 9.46 -12.39 -9.90
N PRO A 107 8.34 -11.81 -10.35
CA PRO A 107 8.40 -10.71 -11.30
C PRO A 107 9.13 -9.51 -10.69
N ALA A 108 9.91 -8.80 -11.49
CA ALA A 108 10.69 -7.64 -11.02
C ALA A 108 9.81 -6.56 -10.37
N PHE A 109 8.56 -6.42 -10.82
CA PHE A 109 7.57 -5.47 -10.30
C PHE A 109 6.78 -5.98 -9.09
N MET A 110 7.02 -7.20 -8.60
CA MET A 110 6.19 -7.86 -7.57
C MET A 110 5.91 -6.97 -6.36
N LYS A 111 6.96 -6.42 -5.75
CA LYS A 111 6.84 -5.62 -4.53
C LYS A 111 6.02 -4.36 -4.73
N GLU A 112 6.22 -3.69 -5.86
CA GLU A 112 5.51 -2.46 -6.19
C GLU A 112 4.04 -2.72 -6.54
N LEU A 113 3.75 -3.79 -7.28
CA LEU A 113 2.38 -4.17 -7.60
C LEU A 113 1.60 -4.56 -6.34
N LEU A 114 2.18 -5.40 -5.48
CA LEU A 114 1.54 -5.76 -4.20
C LEU A 114 1.29 -4.53 -3.33
N HIS A 115 2.24 -3.60 -3.26
CA HIS A 115 2.04 -2.35 -2.53
C HIS A 115 0.90 -1.51 -3.14
N TYR A 116 0.86 -1.38 -4.46
CA TYR A 116 -0.19 -0.64 -5.18
C TYR A 116 -1.59 -1.20 -4.89
N GLU A 117 -1.76 -2.53 -4.96
CA GLU A 117 -3.06 -3.17 -4.69
C GLU A 117 -3.46 -3.04 -3.21
N TRP A 118 -2.50 -3.12 -2.28
CA TRP A 118 -2.77 -2.95 -0.85
C TRP A 118 -3.17 -1.51 -0.50
N VAL A 119 -2.63 -0.50 -1.18
CA VAL A 119 -2.94 0.93 -0.92
C VAL A 119 -4.43 1.22 -1.03
N GLU A 120 -5.15 0.58 -1.96
CA GLU A 120 -6.61 0.74 -2.10
C GLU A 120 -7.33 0.36 -0.80
N LEU A 121 -7.08 -0.84 -0.30
CA LEU A 121 -7.66 -1.32 0.95
C LEU A 121 -7.23 -0.47 2.16
N ALA A 122 -5.97 -0.04 2.19
CA ALA A 122 -5.44 0.75 3.30
C ALA A 122 -6.11 2.13 3.40
N LEU A 123 -6.40 2.76 2.27
CA LEU A 123 -7.14 4.02 2.21
C LEU A 123 -8.63 3.82 2.52
N ASP A 124 -9.25 2.77 1.98
CA ASP A 124 -10.66 2.45 2.22
C ASP A 124 -10.93 2.19 3.71
N ALA A 125 -10.07 1.41 4.36
CA ALA A 125 -10.18 1.07 5.77
C ALA A 125 -9.68 2.16 6.73
N SER A 126 -9.12 3.27 6.23
CA SER A 126 -8.56 4.31 7.09
C SER A 126 -9.62 5.05 7.90
N GLU A 127 -9.44 5.11 9.22
CA GLU A 127 -10.29 5.85 10.16
C GLU A 127 -9.78 7.29 10.41
N VAL A 128 -8.83 7.77 9.60
CA VAL A 128 -8.26 9.12 9.74
C VAL A 128 -9.31 10.16 9.37
N GLU A 129 -9.56 11.08 10.29
CA GLU A 129 -10.45 12.22 10.07
C GLU A 129 -9.74 13.36 9.35
N LEU A 130 -10.47 14.05 8.46
CA LEU A 130 -9.92 15.23 7.76
C LEU A 130 -9.76 16.40 8.71
N PRO A 131 -8.61 17.09 8.76
CA PRO A 131 -8.32 18.20 9.68
C PRO A 131 -8.97 19.51 9.20
N MET A 132 -10.29 19.57 9.12
CA MET A 132 -11.02 20.72 8.54
C MET A 132 -11.08 21.96 9.44
N ASP A 133 -10.83 21.84 10.76
CA ASP A 133 -11.02 22.93 11.72
C ASP A 133 -10.13 24.16 11.46
N ASN A 134 -8.96 23.98 10.84
CA ASN A 134 -7.98 25.04 10.55
C ASN A 134 -7.74 25.23 9.05
N VAL A 135 -8.64 24.74 8.20
CA VAL A 135 -8.50 24.80 6.75
C VAL A 135 -9.55 25.71 6.15
N ASP A 136 -9.11 26.76 5.44
CA ASP A 136 -9.98 27.54 4.56
C ASP A 136 -10.08 26.83 3.19
N ALA A 137 -11.22 26.19 2.94
CA ALA A 137 -11.47 25.45 1.71
C ALA A 137 -11.41 26.33 0.43
N ASN A 138 -11.58 27.65 0.57
CA ASN A 138 -11.54 28.62 -0.51
C ASN A 138 -10.32 29.55 -0.45
N GLY A 139 -9.39 29.27 0.44
CA GLY A 139 -8.18 30.08 0.61
C GLY A 139 -7.33 30.14 -0.67
N ASP A 140 -6.52 31.20 -0.76
CA ASP A 140 -5.62 31.42 -1.88
C ASP A 140 -4.47 30.41 -1.86
N LEU A 141 -4.44 29.50 -2.82
CA LEU A 141 -3.46 28.43 -2.90
C LEU A 141 -2.03 28.90 -3.21
N LEU A 142 -1.84 30.10 -3.77
CA LEU A 142 -0.51 30.68 -3.98
C LEU A 142 0.00 31.37 -2.72
N ALA A 143 -0.82 32.24 -2.14
CA ALA A 143 -0.41 33.05 -0.99
C ALA A 143 -0.46 32.29 0.34
N GLY A 144 -1.40 31.35 0.48
CA GLY A 144 -1.57 30.53 1.67
C GLY A 144 -0.71 29.24 1.64
N HIS A 145 -0.88 28.42 2.68
CA HIS A 145 -0.19 27.13 2.82
C HIS A 145 -1.14 25.99 2.41
N PRO A 146 -0.97 25.38 1.22
CA PRO A 146 -1.87 24.33 0.74
C PRO A 146 -1.87 23.11 1.68
N ALA A 147 -3.03 22.78 2.23
CA ALA A 147 -3.22 21.64 3.14
C ALA A 147 -3.57 20.39 2.35
N GLN A 148 -2.70 19.38 2.38
CA GLN A 148 -2.96 18.09 1.76
C GLN A 148 -3.88 17.24 2.63
N SER A 149 -4.73 16.44 1.98
CA SER A 149 -5.53 15.42 2.65
C SER A 149 -4.63 14.31 3.21
N PRO A 150 -4.79 13.89 4.47
CA PRO A 150 -4.11 12.72 5.00
C PRO A 150 -4.57 11.41 4.33
N LEU A 151 -5.69 11.47 3.60
CA LEU A 151 -6.23 10.39 2.78
C LEU A 151 -5.83 10.51 1.30
N ALA A 152 -4.78 11.26 0.99
CA ALA A 152 -4.19 11.37 -0.35
C ALA A 152 -2.70 11.07 -0.28
N TRP A 153 -2.29 9.97 -0.85
CA TRP A 153 -0.92 9.46 -0.78
C TRP A 153 -0.23 9.58 -2.14
N LEU A 154 0.87 10.32 -2.18
CA LEU A 154 1.73 10.38 -3.35
C LEU A 154 2.61 9.11 -3.39
N LEU A 155 2.50 8.34 -4.45
CA LEU A 155 3.20 7.09 -4.67
C LEU A 155 4.16 7.25 -5.86
N SER A 156 5.34 6.64 -5.75
CA SER A 156 6.35 6.63 -6.82
C SER A 156 6.79 5.19 -7.05
N TYR A 157 6.64 4.70 -8.28
CA TYR A 157 6.97 3.36 -8.69
C TYR A 157 7.94 3.37 -9.87
N GLN A 158 8.86 2.42 -9.91
CA GLN A 158 9.75 2.21 -11.05
C GLN A 158 9.02 1.53 -12.21
N PHE A 159 7.94 0.81 -11.92
CA PHE A 159 7.11 0.13 -12.90
C PHE A 159 5.74 0.80 -13.03
N PRO A 160 5.10 0.77 -14.22
CA PRO A 160 3.75 1.29 -14.42
C PRO A 160 2.72 0.29 -13.83
N VAL A 161 2.69 0.15 -12.50
CA VAL A 161 1.92 -0.88 -11.76
C VAL A 161 0.42 -0.86 -12.08
N HIS A 162 -0.15 0.32 -12.30
CA HIS A 162 -1.57 0.51 -12.68
C HIS A 162 -1.92 -0.02 -14.08
N CYS A 163 -0.91 -0.31 -14.91
CA CYS A 163 -1.07 -0.88 -16.25
C CYS A 163 -0.88 -2.39 -16.28
N ILE A 164 -0.37 -3.01 -15.20
CA ILE A 164 -0.03 -4.44 -15.17
C ILE A 164 -1.29 -5.29 -15.29
N ARG A 165 -1.23 -6.29 -16.17
CA ARG A 165 -2.30 -7.23 -16.48
C ARG A 165 -1.74 -8.46 -17.20
N PRO A 166 -2.50 -9.53 -17.43
CA PRO A 166 -1.99 -10.78 -18.01
C PRO A 166 -1.24 -10.62 -19.34
N ASP A 167 -1.64 -9.66 -20.16
CA ASP A 167 -1.03 -9.36 -21.47
C ASP A 167 -0.02 -8.20 -21.43
N TYR A 168 0.24 -7.63 -20.25
CA TYR A 168 1.25 -6.59 -20.05
C TYR A 168 1.97 -6.74 -18.72
N GLN A 169 3.18 -7.28 -18.75
CA GLN A 169 4.03 -7.52 -17.59
C GLN A 169 5.46 -7.07 -17.94
N PRO A 170 5.85 -5.84 -17.54
CA PRO A 170 7.17 -5.29 -17.87
C PRO A 170 8.28 -6.03 -17.12
N GLU A 171 9.32 -6.44 -17.82
CA GLU A 171 10.48 -7.14 -17.23
C GLU A 171 11.53 -6.18 -16.65
N VAL A 172 11.51 -4.93 -17.09
CA VAL A 172 12.49 -3.90 -16.70
C VAL A 172 11.77 -2.64 -16.23
N PRO A 173 12.36 -1.89 -15.29
CA PRO A 173 11.84 -0.59 -14.86
C PRO A 173 11.67 0.38 -16.03
N SER A 174 10.73 1.32 -15.87
CA SER A 174 10.56 2.43 -16.80
C SER A 174 11.76 3.39 -16.73
N GLU A 175 12.06 4.10 -17.82
CA GLU A 175 13.10 5.13 -17.83
C GLU A 175 12.83 6.26 -16.82
N THR A 176 11.57 6.57 -16.63
CA THR A 176 11.11 7.56 -15.64
C THR A 176 10.12 6.90 -14.67
N PRO A 177 10.19 7.23 -13.37
CA PRO A 177 9.23 6.71 -12.41
C PRO A 177 7.79 7.11 -12.77
N THR A 178 6.86 6.21 -12.46
CA THR A 178 5.43 6.47 -12.51
C THR A 178 4.99 7.09 -11.18
N PHE A 179 4.39 8.26 -11.23
CA PHE A 179 3.82 8.92 -10.06
C PHE A 179 2.31 8.75 -10.06
N LEU A 180 1.77 8.23 -8.97
CA LEU A 180 0.35 8.07 -8.75
C LEU A 180 -0.06 8.80 -7.46
N ILE A 181 -1.25 9.37 -7.46
CA ILE A 181 -1.91 9.80 -6.23
C ILE A 181 -3.04 8.80 -5.99
N ALA A 182 -2.95 8.07 -4.88
CA ALA A 182 -4.08 7.30 -4.36
C ALA A 182 -4.80 8.18 -3.34
N TYR A 183 -6.11 8.35 -3.48
CA TYR A 183 -6.86 9.25 -2.60
C TYR A 183 -8.29 8.75 -2.37
N ARG A 184 -8.81 9.00 -1.16
CA ARG A 184 -10.22 8.81 -0.86
C ARG A 184 -10.93 10.15 -1.03
N ASP A 185 -11.90 10.19 -1.92
CA ASP A 185 -12.63 11.40 -2.25
C ASP A 185 -13.73 11.73 -1.23
N ARG A 186 -14.56 12.74 -1.53
CA ARG A 186 -15.63 13.22 -0.64
C ARG A 186 -16.83 12.29 -0.58
N GLU A 187 -16.95 11.36 -1.49
CA GLU A 187 -17.95 10.29 -1.56
C GLU A 187 -17.46 9.01 -0.87
N ASP A 188 -16.30 9.06 -0.19
CA ASP A 188 -15.61 7.94 0.45
C ASP A 188 -15.14 6.84 -0.54
N GLU A 189 -14.98 7.18 -1.83
CA GLU A 189 -14.48 6.27 -2.85
C GLU A 189 -12.96 6.42 -3.01
N VAL A 190 -12.24 5.28 -3.06
CA VAL A 190 -10.80 5.29 -3.32
C VAL A 190 -10.54 5.39 -4.82
N ASN A 191 -9.73 6.36 -5.19
CA ASN A 191 -9.38 6.66 -6.57
C ASN A 191 -7.87 6.71 -6.75
N PHE A 192 -7.42 6.42 -8.00
CA PHE A 192 -6.03 6.59 -8.40
C PHE A 192 -5.93 7.57 -9.55
N MET A 193 -4.91 8.42 -9.52
CA MET A 193 -4.63 9.39 -10.58
C MET A 193 -3.15 9.41 -10.91
N GLU A 194 -2.81 9.15 -12.18
CA GLU A 194 -1.44 9.32 -12.66
C GLU A 194 -1.13 10.82 -12.80
N VAL A 195 0.04 11.21 -12.32
CA VAL A 195 0.53 12.59 -12.38
C VAL A 195 1.95 12.66 -12.93
N ASN A 196 2.31 13.81 -13.46
CA ASN A 196 3.68 14.03 -13.92
C ASN A 196 4.64 14.32 -12.74
N SER A 197 5.93 14.29 -13.03
CA SER A 197 6.99 14.53 -12.03
C SER A 197 6.92 15.92 -11.38
N VAL A 198 6.41 16.93 -12.10
CA VAL A 198 6.25 18.30 -11.58
C VAL A 198 5.17 18.33 -10.49
N THR A 199 4.02 17.69 -10.76
CA THR A 199 2.95 17.57 -9.75
C THR A 199 3.41 16.71 -8.56
N GLY A 200 4.12 15.62 -8.81
CA GLY A 200 4.72 14.82 -7.75
C GLY A 200 5.68 15.65 -6.89
N ARG A 201 6.54 16.45 -7.52
CA ARG A 201 7.47 17.35 -6.81
C ARG A 201 6.75 18.41 -5.98
N LEU A 202 5.68 19.00 -6.53
CA LEU A 202 4.85 19.97 -5.82
C LEU A 202 4.26 19.37 -4.54
N LEU A 203 3.59 18.23 -4.63
CA LEU A 203 3.01 17.58 -3.48
C LEU A 203 4.08 17.15 -2.46
N TYR A 204 5.22 16.68 -2.91
CA TYR A 204 6.34 16.33 -2.05
C TYR A 204 6.82 17.56 -1.24
N LEU A 205 7.05 18.72 -1.90
CA LEU A 205 7.49 19.94 -1.24
C LEU A 205 6.47 20.43 -0.19
N LEU A 206 5.19 20.39 -0.54
CA LEU A 206 4.11 20.78 0.37
C LEU A 206 3.94 19.81 1.56
N SER A 207 4.33 18.55 1.40
CA SER A 207 4.29 17.55 2.50
C SER A 207 5.48 17.69 3.45
N GLU A 208 6.66 18.09 2.94
CA GLU A 208 7.87 18.26 3.76
C GLU A 208 7.80 19.52 4.64
N ASP A 209 7.15 20.58 4.15
CA ASP A 209 7.03 21.84 4.88
C ASP A 209 5.59 22.39 4.81
N ALA A 210 4.80 22.09 5.82
CA ALA A 210 3.42 22.55 5.95
C ALA A 210 3.28 24.08 6.05
N SER A 211 4.37 24.84 6.25
CA SER A 211 4.41 26.30 6.26
C SER A 211 4.78 26.91 4.90
N MET A 212 5.07 26.08 3.90
CA MET A 212 5.43 26.53 2.57
C MET A 212 4.20 27.04 1.82
N SER A 213 4.27 28.26 1.26
CA SER A 213 3.20 28.75 0.39
C SER A 213 3.27 28.06 -0.99
N GLY A 214 2.12 27.95 -1.65
CA GLY A 214 2.08 27.37 -2.99
C GLY A 214 2.96 28.12 -3.98
N GLU A 215 3.03 29.46 -3.89
CA GLU A 215 3.92 30.28 -4.73
C GLU A 215 5.40 29.93 -4.49
N THR A 216 5.80 29.76 -3.23
CA THR A 216 7.19 29.40 -2.88
C THR A 216 7.55 28.02 -3.44
N ALA A 217 6.67 27.03 -3.29
CA ALA A 217 6.88 25.70 -3.85
C ALA A 217 7.04 25.74 -5.38
N LEU A 218 6.19 26.49 -6.07
CA LEU A 218 6.22 26.61 -7.52
C LEU A 218 7.44 27.39 -8.04
N LYS A 219 7.88 28.43 -7.32
CA LYS A 219 9.14 29.13 -7.64
C LYS A 219 10.34 28.20 -7.52
N GLN A 220 10.40 27.41 -6.45
CA GLN A 220 11.46 26.42 -6.29
C GLN A 220 11.46 25.39 -7.43
N ILE A 221 10.30 24.88 -7.84
CA ILE A 221 10.18 23.97 -8.99
C ILE A 221 10.65 24.63 -10.28
N ALA A 222 10.27 25.90 -10.52
CA ALA A 222 10.72 26.63 -11.71
C ALA A 222 12.26 26.78 -11.76
N GLU A 223 12.89 27.02 -10.61
CA GLU A 223 14.34 27.07 -10.46
C GLU A 223 15.00 25.70 -10.70
N GLU A 224 14.46 24.62 -10.08
CA GLU A 224 14.95 23.24 -10.27
C GLU A 224 14.89 22.82 -11.74
N MET A 225 13.82 23.21 -12.46
CA MET A 225 13.64 22.94 -13.89
C MET A 225 14.47 23.87 -14.79
N GLN A 226 15.06 24.94 -14.24
CA GLN A 226 15.69 26.02 -15.03
C GLN A 226 14.74 26.54 -16.13
N HIS A 227 13.44 26.66 -15.78
CA HIS A 227 12.44 27.05 -16.76
C HIS A 227 12.62 28.51 -17.20
N PRO A 228 12.60 28.83 -18.51
CA PRO A 228 12.87 30.17 -19.03
C PRO A 228 11.81 31.20 -18.62
N ASP A 229 10.61 30.75 -18.28
CA ASP A 229 9.48 31.56 -17.82
C ASP A 229 8.92 30.98 -16.52
N PRO A 230 9.40 31.43 -15.34
CA PRO A 230 8.90 30.97 -14.04
C PRO A 230 7.41 31.26 -13.82
N GLU A 231 6.87 32.34 -14.39
CA GLU A 231 5.46 32.71 -14.25
C GLU A 231 4.54 31.67 -14.88
N GLN A 232 4.96 31.10 -16.02
CA GLN A 232 4.23 30.01 -16.67
C GLN A 232 4.15 28.76 -15.75
N VAL A 233 5.22 28.46 -15.01
CA VAL A 233 5.24 27.34 -14.05
C VAL A 233 4.30 27.62 -12.90
N ILE A 234 4.31 28.84 -12.36
CA ILE A 234 3.42 29.27 -11.27
C ILE A 234 1.95 29.17 -11.68
N GLN A 235 1.60 29.69 -12.85
CA GLN A 235 0.22 29.63 -13.34
C GLN A 235 -0.24 28.21 -13.65
N GLY A 236 0.61 27.38 -14.24
CA GLY A 236 0.33 25.96 -14.49
C GLY A 236 0.18 25.16 -13.19
N GLY A 237 1.02 25.47 -12.19
CA GLY A 237 0.96 24.86 -10.88
C GLY A 237 -0.30 25.28 -10.10
N LEU A 238 -0.73 26.53 -10.19
CA LEU A 238 -1.99 26.98 -9.60
C LEU A 238 -3.18 26.18 -10.18
N ASN A 239 -3.25 26.06 -11.50
CA ASN A 239 -4.31 25.27 -12.15
C ASN A 239 -4.29 23.80 -11.69
N THR A 240 -3.10 23.26 -11.48
CA THR A 240 -2.94 21.89 -10.96
C THR A 240 -3.46 21.80 -9.51
N MET A 241 -3.07 22.73 -8.63
CA MET A 241 -3.54 22.77 -7.23
C MET A 241 -5.06 22.93 -7.16
N GLU A 242 -5.67 23.75 -8.01
CA GLU A 242 -7.13 23.89 -8.11
C GLU A 242 -7.81 22.58 -8.53
N HIS A 243 -7.23 21.88 -9.48
CA HIS A 243 -7.72 20.57 -9.88
C HIS A 243 -7.63 19.54 -8.74
N LEU A 244 -6.51 19.52 -8.01
CA LEU A 244 -6.31 18.67 -6.84
C LEU A 244 -7.28 19.03 -5.70
N ARG A 245 -7.59 20.33 -5.52
CA ARG A 245 -8.59 20.80 -4.55
C ARG A 245 -10.00 20.34 -4.91
N ALA A 246 -10.36 20.40 -6.17
CA ALA A 246 -11.65 19.91 -6.65
C ALA A 246 -11.85 18.40 -6.39
N LYS A 247 -10.75 17.64 -6.34
CA LYS A 247 -10.74 16.20 -6.04
C LYS A 247 -10.61 15.87 -4.54
N GLY A 248 -10.43 16.86 -3.67
CA GLY A 248 -10.23 16.65 -2.24
C GLY A 248 -8.81 16.18 -1.86
N ILE A 249 -7.86 16.20 -2.80
CA ILE A 249 -6.44 15.90 -2.55
C ILE A 249 -5.76 17.07 -1.81
N ILE A 250 -6.07 18.31 -2.21
CA ILE A 250 -5.80 19.51 -1.44
C ILE A 250 -7.12 19.96 -0.80
N LEU A 251 -7.14 20.10 0.53
CA LEU A 251 -8.35 20.47 1.27
C LEU A 251 -8.67 21.95 1.20
N GLY A 252 -7.66 22.78 1.02
CA GLY A 252 -7.69 24.24 1.06
C GLY A 252 -6.35 24.79 1.50
N THR A 253 -6.35 25.88 2.29
CA THR A 253 -5.14 26.47 2.87
C THR A 253 -5.24 26.57 4.38
N THR A 254 -4.11 26.41 5.07
CA THR A 254 -3.94 26.82 6.47
C THR A 254 -3.37 28.23 6.54
N GLN A 255 -3.57 28.89 7.68
CA GLN A 255 -3.01 30.24 7.95
C GLN A 255 -1.60 30.14 8.52
#